data_29d932741dd55cf5db3231b231ab9aa1
#
_entry.id   29d932741dd55cf5db3231b231ab9aa1
#
_cell.length_a   1.000
_cell.length_b   1.000
_cell.length_c   1.000
_cell.angle_alpha   90.00
_cell.angle_beta   90.00
_cell.angle_gamma   90.00
#
_symmetry.space_group_name_H-M   'P 1'
#
loop_
_entity.id
_entity.type
_entity.pdbx_description
1 polymer ?
#
loop_
_entity_poly.entity_id
_entity_poly.type
_entity_poly.pdbx_seq_one_letter_code
_entity_poly.pdbx_strand_id
1 'polypeptide(L)'
;MSNNVHILELSGYEAPVIKESKRENWVEYGDDNNYYGYLIDRYTNSTTNNAIINNVIRLVYGRGLSATDASRKPNDYAHMMALLSKECVRHLCTDIKLLGQCAMQVIYTKDRKKIAQVHHIPVQLLRAEK
;
A
#
# COMPACT_ATOMS: atom_id res chain seq x y z
N MET A 1 -23.58 45.32 13.83
CA MET A 1 -23.30 43.87 13.86
C MET A 1 -22.05 43.66 13.01
N SER A 2 -20.91 43.36 13.61
CA SER A 2 -19.67 43.07 12.88
C SER A 2 -19.71 41.64 12.39
N ASN A 3 -19.76 41.44 11.07
CA ASN A 3 -19.62 40.12 10.49
C ASN A 3 -18.15 39.70 10.61
N ASN A 4 -17.84 38.85 11.56
CA ASN A 4 -16.55 38.16 11.63
C ASN A 4 -16.53 37.09 10.52
N VAL A 5 -15.87 37.35 9.43
CA VAL A 5 -15.58 36.35 8.41
C VAL A 5 -14.34 35.56 8.88
N HIS A 6 -14.54 34.31 9.29
CA HIS A 6 -13.43 33.40 9.55
C HIS A 6 -12.98 32.77 8.23
N ILE A 7 -11.81 33.16 7.76
CA ILE A 7 -11.17 32.50 6.62
C ILE A 7 -10.45 31.27 7.16
N LEU A 8 -10.95 30.09 6.84
CA LEU A 8 -10.24 28.83 7.06
C LEU A 8 -9.27 28.63 5.92
N GLU A 9 -7.99 28.86 6.13
CA GLU A 9 -6.95 28.40 5.23
C GLU A 9 -6.86 26.86 5.34
N LEU A 10 -7.37 26.18 4.32
CA LEU A 10 -7.08 24.76 4.14
C LEU A 10 -5.62 24.66 3.73
N SER A 11 -4.80 23.99 4.54
CA SER A 11 -3.38 23.76 4.23
C SER A 11 -3.26 23.20 2.80
N GLY A 12 -2.51 23.88 1.95
CA GLY A 12 -2.22 23.42 0.59
C GLY A 12 -1.55 22.05 0.61
N TYR A 13 -1.74 21.28 -0.46
CA TYR A 13 -0.99 20.04 -0.67
C TYR A 13 0.48 20.38 -0.87
N GLU A 14 1.33 19.90 0.01
CA GLU A 14 2.78 19.94 -0.15
C GLU A 14 3.24 18.60 -0.74
N ALA A 15 3.86 18.68 -1.92
CA ALA A 15 4.46 17.47 -2.52
C ALA A 15 5.63 16.98 -1.64
N PRO A 16 5.77 15.66 -1.46
CA PRO A 16 6.88 15.12 -0.69
C PRO A 16 8.21 15.45 -1.38
N VAL A 17 9.15 15.95 -0.60
CA VAL A 17 10.51 16.16 -1.08
C VAL A 17 11.25 14.83 -0.96
N ILE A 18 11.76 14.33 -2.08
CA ILE A 18 12.62 13.16 -2.10
C ILE A 18 13.99 13.59 -1.61
N LYS A 19 14.46 12.99 -0.52
CA LYS A 19 15.79 13.25 0.05
C LYS A 19 16.65 12.00 -0.09
N GLU A 20 17.82 12.17 -0.68
CA GLU A 20 18.85 11.14 -0.67
C GLU A 20 19.73 11.31 0.55
N SER A 21 19.78 10.28 1.40
CA SER A 21 20.73 10.29 2.50
C SER A 21 22.17 10.23 1.97
N LYS A 22 23.01 11.16 2.39
CA LYS A 22 24.43 11.17 2.02
C LYS A 22 25.26 10.11 2.76
N ARG A 23 24.75 9.63 3.91
CA ARG A 23 25.44 8.64 4.76
C ARG A 23 24.94 7.21 4.54
N GLU A 24 23.73 7.09 4.06
CA GLU A 24 23.00 5.82 3.99
C GLU A 24 22.55 5.59 2.56
N ASN A 25 22.44 4.34 2.18
CA ASN A 25 22.20 3.93 0.78
C ASN A 25 20.72 3.85 0.44
N TRP A 26 19.88 4.70 1.06
CA TRP A 26 18.43 4.72 0.81
C TRP A 26 17.87 6.10 0.52
N VAL A 27 16.67 6.11 -0.01
CA VAL A 27 15.89 7.28 -0.36
C VAL A 27 14.75 7.44 0.66
N GLU A 28 14.48 8.67 1.08
CA GLU A 28 13.39 9.02 1.99
C GLU A 28 12.34 9.86 1.28
N TYR A 29 11.07 9.56 1.54
CA TYR A 29 9.94 10.36 1.10
C TYR A 29 9.47 11.28 2.24
N GLY A 30 9.77 12.57 2.12
CA GLY A 30 9.59 13.58 3.18
C GLY A 30 10.69 13.50 4.24
N ASP A 31 10.49 14.22 5.35
CA ASP A 31 11.41 14.15 6.47
C ASP A 31 11.27 12.82 7.20
N ASP A 32 12.39 12.10 7.35
CA ASP A 32 12.43 10.79 8.01
C ASP A 32 11.40 9.78 7.45
N ASN A 33 11.19 9.80 6.13
CA ASN A 33 10.22 8.94 5.44
C ASN A 33 8.76 9.12 5.92
N ASN A 34 8.42 10.26 6.51
CA ASN A 34 7.13 10.48 7.19
C ASN A 34 5.96 10.79 6.23
N TYR A 35 6.21 10.89 4.92
CA TYR A 35 5.12 11.14 3.96
C TYR A 35 4.05 10.05 3.98
N TYR A 36 4.43 8.79 4.18
CA TYR A 36 3.47 7.70 4.34
C TYR A 36 2.61 7.86 5.59
N GLY A 37 3.22 8.30 6.70
CA GLY A 37 2.49 8.64 7.93
C GLY A 37 1.46 9.73 7.69
N TYR A 38 1.82 10.78 6.95
CA TYR A 38 0.90 11.85 6.58
C TYR A 38 -0.30 11.33 5.77
N LEU A 39 -0.09 10.46 4.77
CA LEU A 39 -1.16 9.88 3.97
C LEU A 39 -2.11 9.01 4.80
N ILE A 40 -1.55 8.19 5.69
CA ILE A 40 -2.31 7.32 6.61
C ILE A 40 -3.16 8.19 7.56
N ASP A 41 -2.57 9.26 8.08
CA ASP A 41 -3.26 10.19 8.98
C ASP A 41 -4.46 10.87 8.28
N ARG A 42 -4.27 11.31 7.04
CA ARG A 42 -5.37 11.87 6.22
C ARG A 42 -6.45 10.85 5.91
N TYR A 43 -6.10 9.61 5.69
CA TYR A 43 -7.05 8.52 5.50
C TYR A 43 -7.82 8.22 6.79
N THR A 44 -7.14 8.17 7.93
CA THR A 44 -7.74 7.80 9.22
C THR A 44 -8.65 8.90 9.78
N ASN A 45 -8.23 10.17 9.64
CA ASN A 45 -8.92 11.31 10.26
C ASN A 45 -9.97 11.98 9.37
N SER A 46 -10.11 11.58 8.12
CA SER A 46 -11.13 12.10 7.22
C SER A 46 -12.14 11.04 6.82
N THR A 47 -13.37 11.13 7.31
CA THR A 47 -14.45 10.19 6.98
C THR A 47 -14.73 10.11 5.49
N THR A 48 -14.74 11.25 4.80
CA THR A 48 -14.97 11.32 3.35
C THR A 48 -13.85 10.66 2.57
N ASN A 49 -12.58 10.98 2.89
CA ASN A 49 -11.43 10.39 2.24
C ASN A 49 -11.36 8.87 2.48
N ASN A 50 -11.60 8.45 3.72
CA ASN A 50 -11.70 7.04 4.10
C ASN A 50 -12.74 6.29 3.26
N ALA A 51 -13.96 6.85 3.14
CA ALA A 51 -15.04 6.23 2.38
C ALA A 51 -14.69 6.10 0.89
N ILE A 52 -14.11 7.14 0.28
CA ILE A 52 -13.70 7.14 -1.14
C ILE A 52 -12.60 6.08 -1.36
N ILE A 53 -11.54 6.10 -0.56
CA ILE A 53 -10.42 5.16 -0.68
C ILE A 53 -10.90 3.72 -0.51
N ASN A 54 -11.71 3.43 0.51
CA ASN A 54 -12.25 2.10 0.75
C ASN A 54 -13.13 1.61 -0.39
N ASN A 55 -13.94 2.48 -0.99
CA ASN A 55 -14.75 2.12 -2.15
C ASN A 55 -13.88 1.78 -3.37
N VAL A 56 -12.82 2.56 -3.62
CA VAL A 56 -11.86 2.24 -4.70
C VAL A 56 -11.13 0.93 -4.43
N ILE A 57 -10.69 0.68 -3.20
CA ILE A 57 -10.06 -0.60 -2.82
C ILE A 57 -11.00 -1.77 -3.10
N ARG A 58 -12.28 -1.65 -2.76
CA ARG A 58 -13.29 -2.69 -3.04
C ARG A 58 -13.44 -2.94 -4.53
N LEU A 59 -13.43 -1.89 -5.35
CA LEU A 59 -13.50 -2.00 -6.81
C LEU A 59 -12.25 -2.68 -7.38
N VAL A 60 -11.07 -2.30 -6.92
CA VAL A 60 -9.79 -2.90 -7.34
C VAL A 60 -9.71 -4.36 -6.95
N TYR A 61 -10.07 -4.69 -5.70
CA TYR A 61 -10.09 -6.06 -5.23
C TYR A 61 -11.14 -6.92 -5.96
N GLY A 62 -12.31 -6.34 -6.27
CA GLY A 62 -13.39 -6.99 -6.99
C GLY A 62 -13.79 -8.34 -6.40
N ARG A 63 -13.67 -9.39 -7.20
CA ARG A 63 -13.90 -10.79 -6.80
C ARG A 63 -12.67 -11.49 -6.23
N GLY A 64 -11.57 -10.76 -6.07
CA GLY A 64 -10.27 -11.29 -5.65
C GLY A 64 -9.42 -11.75 -6.83
N LEU A 65 -8.42 -12.58 -6.54
CA LEU A 65 -7.52 -13.10 -7.56
C LEU A 65 -8.24 -14.07 -8.50
N SER A 66 -7.97 -13.93 -9.79
CA SER A 66 -8.40 -14.87 -10.82
C SER A 66 -7.27 -15.08 -11.82
N ALA A 67 -7.27 -16.23 -12.49
CA ALA A 67 -6.35 -16.53 -13.57
C ALA A 67 -7.14 -17.02 -14.79
N THR A 68 -6.79 -16.50 -15.97
CA THR A 68 -7.45 -16.85 -17.24
C THR A 68 -7.25 -18.31 -17.64
N ASP A 69 -6.16 -18.93 -17.15
CA ASP A 69 -5.79 -20.31 -17.39
C ASP A 69 -6.07 -21.26 -16.21
N ALA A 70 -6.85 -20.81 -15.22
CA ALA A 70 -7.19 -21.60 -14.02
C ALA A 70 -7.76 -22.97 -14.37
N SER A 71 -8.59 -23.07 -15.39
CA SER A 71 -9.17 -24.35 -15.85
C SER A 71 -8.15 -25.29 -16.51
N ARG A 72 -7.07 -24.75 -17.09
CA ARG A 72 -5.99 -25.55 -17.69
C ARG A 72 -4.94 -25.98 -16.67
N LYS A 73 -4.76 -25.17 -15.58
CA LYS A 73 -3.75 -25.40 -14.55
C LYS A 73 -4.36 -25.29 -13.14
N PRO A 74 -5.29 -26.20 -12.80
CA PRO A 74 -6.03 -26.09 -11.54
C PRO A 74 -5.14 -26.22 -10.31
N ASN A 75 -4.08 -27.01 -10.36
CA ASN A 75 -3.13 -27.18 -9.25
C ASN A 75 -2.31 -25.92 -8.99
N ASP A 76 -1.85 -25.26 -10.06
CA ASP A 76 -1.08 -24.00 -9.94
C ASP A 76 -1.98 -22.88 -9.41
N TYR A 77 -3.24 -22.82 -9.87
CA TYR A 77 -4.21 -21.87 -9.35
C TYR A 77 -4.51 -22.10 -7.88
N ALA A 78 -4.75 -23.36 -7.47
CA ALA A 78 -4.98 -23.70 -6.06
C ALA A 78 -3.77 -23.33 -5.19
N HIS A 79 -2.54 -23.57 -5.68
CA HIS A 79 -1.33 -23.19 -4.99
C HIS A 79 -1.19 -21.66 -4.85
N MET A 80 -1.45 -20.90 -5.90
CA MET A 80 -1.49 -19.44 -5.86
C MET A 80 -2.49 -18.93 -4.81
N MET A 81 -3.70 -19.48 -4.80
CA MET A 81 -4.75 -19.10 -3.83
C MET A 81 -4.39 -19.46 -2.38
N ALA A 82 -3.62 -20.53 -2.18
CA ALA A 82 -3.11 -20.91 -0.85
C ALA A 82 -2.00 -19.98 -0.35
N LEU A 83 -1.13 -19.49 -1.26
CA LEU A 83 -0.05 -18.57 -0.93
C LEU A 83 -0.54 -17.14 -0.68
N LEU A 84 -1.47 -16.66 -1.50
CA LEU A 84 -1.99 -15.29 -1.45
C LEU A 84 -3.37 -15.28 -0.78
N SER A 85 -3.37 -15.19 0.55
CA SER A 85 -4.61 -15.08 1.31
C SER A 85 -5.44 -13.85 0.89
N LYS A 86 -6.74 -13.91 1.05
CA LYS A 86 -7.66 -12.79 0.75
C LYS A 86 -7.27 -11.52 1.51
N GLU A 87 -6.81 -11.68 2.74
CA GLU A 87 -6.37 -10.59 3.60
C GLU A 87 -5.08 -9.94 3.05
N CYS A 88 -4.08 -10.75 2.68
CA CYS A 88 -2.86 -10.28 2.06
C CYS A 88 -3.15 -9.45 0.81
N VAL A 89 -3.99 -9.95 -0.09
CA VAL A 89 -4.36 -9.23 -1.32
C VAL A 89 -5.10 -7.92 -1.03
N ARG A 90 -5.97 -7.89 -0.01
CA ARG A 90 -6.65 -6.66 0.39
C ARG A 90 -5.67 -5.61 0.93
N HIS A 91 -4.71 -6.01 1.74
CA HIS A 91 -3.67 -5.11 2.24
C HIS A 91 -2.83 -4.55 1.10
N LEU A 92 -2.44 -5.37 0.13
CA LEU A 92 -1.73 -4.91 -1.07
C LEU A 92 -2.56 -3.88 -1.88
N CYS A 93 -3.87 -4.13 -2.08
CA CYS A 93 -4.74 -3.17 -2.75
C CYS A 93 -4.86 -1.86 -1.96
N THR A 94 -4.88 -1.94 -0.62
CA THR A 94 -4.93 -0.77 0.26
C THR A 94 -3.65 0.05 0.13
N ASP A 95 -2.49 -0.59 0.22
CA ASP A 95 -1.20 0.09 0.13
C ASP A 95 -1.01 0.74 -1.24
N ILE A 96 -1.33 0.04 -2.33
CA ILE A 96 -1.27 0.62 -3.69
C ILE A 96 -2.18 1.85 -3.81
N LYS A 97 -3.40 1.79 -3.29
CA LYS A 97 -4.34 2.91 -3.42
C LYS A 97 -3.99 4.07 -2.51
N LEU A 98 -3.57 3.79 -1.27
CA LEU A 98 -3.30 4.81 -0.25
C LEU A 98 -1.90 5.40 -0.36
N LEU A 99 -0.90 4.54 -0.58
CA LEU A 99 0.51 4.89 -0.51
C LEU A 99 1.20 4.91 -1.89
N GLY A 100 0.52 4.42 -2.94
CA GLY A 100 1.07 4.32 -4.30
C GLY A 100 2.07 3.19 -4.51
N GLN A 101 2.39 2.44 -3.48
CA GLN A 101 3.35 1.33 -3.47
C GLN A 101 2.81 0.19 -2.61
N CYS A 102 3.28 -1.02 -2.85
CA CYS A 102 3.04 -2.17 -1.98
C CYS A 102 4.28 -3.05 -1.93
N ALA A 103 4.41 -3.82 -0.87
CA ALA A 103 5.51 -4.74 -0.69
C ALA A 103 5.06 -6.10 -0.18
N MET A 104 5.75 -7.14 -0.66
CA MET A 104 5.53 -8.51 -0.23
C MET A 104 6.86 -9.16 0.14
N GLN A 105 6.85 -9.92 1.21
CA GLN A 105 7.93 -10.83 1.54
C GLN A 105 7.62 -12.20 0.94
N VAL A 106 8.53 -12.71 0.14
CA VAL A 106 8.43 -14.05 -0.45
C VAL A 106 9.42 -14.96 0.27
N ILE A 107 8.90 -16.01 0.90
CA ILE A 107 9.69 -17.02 1.61
C ILE A 107 9.74 -18.28 0.75
N TYR A 108 10.95 -18.71 0.40
CA TYR A 108 11.18 -19.93 -0.36
C TYR A 108 11.29 -21.16 0.55
N THR A 109 10.99 -22.34 -0.01
CA THR A 109 11.29 -23.61 0.63
C THR A 109 12.80 -23.78 0.85
N LYS A 110 13.20 -24.68 1.76
CA LYS A 110 14.61 -24.91 2.13
C LYS A 110 15.48 -25.26 0.90
N ASP A 111 14.92 -25.95 -0.08
CA ASP A 111 15.55 -26.29 -1.35
C ASP A 111 15.52 -25.17 -2.40
N ARG A 112 14.88 -24.02 -2.06
CA ARG A 112 14.70 -22.83 -2.91
C ARG A 112 13.97 -23.08 -4.25
N LYS A 113 13.31 -24.23 -4.41
CA LYS A 113 12.62 -24.57 -5.66
C LYS A 113 11.19 -24.08 -5.73
N LYS A 114 10.58 -23.82 -4.58
CA LYS A 114 9.17 -23.40 -4.48
C LYS A 114 9.01 -22.25 -3.49
N ILE A 115 7.96 -21.47 -3.66
CA ILE A 115 7.53 -20.46 -2.70
C ILE A 115 6.77 -21.19 -1.59
N ALA A 116 7.19 -21.02 -0.36
CA ALA A 116 6.57 -21.59 0.84
C ALA A 116 5.47 -20.67 1.40
N GLN A 117 5.74 -19.36 1.47
CA GLN A 117 4.83 -18.37 2.02
C GLN A 117 5.02 -17.02 1.36
N VAL A 118 3.95 -16.22 1.38
CA VAL A 118 3.96 -14.82 0.96
C VAL A 118 3.26 -14.00 2.05
N HIS A 119 3.93 -12.95 2.51
CA HIS A 119 3.40 -12.03 3.52
C HIS A 119 3.39 -10.60 2.98
N HIS A 120 2.35 -9.87 3.33
CA HIS A 120 2.32 -8.42 3.14
C HIS A 120 3.29 -7.75 4.11
N ILE A 121 4.04 -6.76 3.65
CA ILE A 121 4.88 -5.89 4.49
C ILE A 121 4.36 -4.46 4.35
N PRO A 122 4.02 -3.76 5.47
CA PRO A 122 3.62 -2.37 5.42
C PRO A 122 4.73 -1.49 4.83
N VAL A 123 4.42 -0.77 3.75
CA VAL A 123 5.38 0.04 2.98
C VAL A 123 6.03 1.14 3.83
N GLN A 124 5.31 1.68 4.80
CA GLN A 124 5.82 2.71 5.70
C GLN A 124 7.05 2.26 6.52
N LEU A 125 7.25 0.96 6.67
CA LEU A 125 8.41 0.38 7.38
C LEU A 125 9.61 0.17 6.45
N LEU A 126 9.44 0.37 5.15
CA LEU A 126 10.46 0.12 4.15
C LEU A 126 11.06 1.43 3.65
N ARG A 127 12.29 1.35 3.20
CA ARG A 127 12.97 2.42 2.48
C ARG A 127 13.53 1.87 1.17
N ALA A 128 13.37 2.63 0.11
CA ALA A 128 13.93 2.26 -1.18
C ALA A 128 15.46 2.41 -1.14
N GLU A 129 16.17 1.42 -1.62
CA GLU A 129 17.62 1.50 -1.86
C GLU A 129 17.88 2.34 -3.11
N LYS A 130 19.05 3.02 -3.16
CA LYS A 130 19.49 3.85 -4.29
C LYS A 130 19.86 3.00 -5.50
#